data_cf3ab72a6afabdd6d846dbf0ca7e2f29
#
_entry.id   cf3ab72a6afabdd6d846dbf0ca7e2f29
#
_cell.length_a   1.000
_cell.length_b   1.000
_cell.length_c   1.000
_cell.angle_alpha   90.00
_cell.angle_beta   90.00
_cell.angle_gamma   90.00
#
_symmetry.space_group_name_H-M   'P 1'
#
loop_
_entity.id
_entity.type
_entity.pdbx_description
1 polymer ?
#
loop_
_entity_poly.entity_id
_entity_poly.type
_entity_poly.pdbx_seq_one_letter_code
_entity_poly.pdbx_strand_id
1 'polypeptide(L)'
;MLRRIFALAATALVTGALAGCGNTDSWVDARAATGWAAQYGDAANSSYSPINGADALRLDWIRSVKGDLAAQVALGSGNYLAVNAQTGGGCSLMVWETNNRARQRWCTRLVQGGGVSSPLFDGFDNIYIGQPGAVLSFPPTQWIRWRQPVIGMPMTMRMLSPGNLLVVTHLGQVLVYDAHRGTVVGTSLDLVEGIDPTDSERGLGDCRPARPECPVAAAPASPEAGDIVALTLWA
;
A
#
# COMPACT_ATOMS: atom_id res chain seq x y z
N MET A 1 -39.39 48.88 0.97
CA MET A 1 -38.61 48.20 2.01
C MET A 1 -38.64 46.67 1.93
N LEU A 2 -39.75 46.03 1.58
CA LEU A 2 -39.86 44.56 1.51
C LEU A 2 -38.89 43.89 0.50
N ARG A 3 -38.64 44.48 -0.65
CA ARG A 3 -37.75 43.94 -1.69
C ARG A 3 -36.25 43.83 -1.24
N ARG A 4 -35.79 44.70 -0.36
CA ARG A 4 -34.41 44.67 0.17
C ARG A 4 -34.22 43.59 1.24
N ILE A 5 -35.25 43.26 1.98
CA ILE A 5 -35.23 42.22 3.01
C ILE A 5 -35.16 40.83 2.35
N PHE A 6 -35.90 40.61 1.24
CA PHE A 6 -35.81 39.35 0.49
C PHE A 6 -34.46 39.11 -0.18
N ALA A 7 -33.81 40.16 -0.67
CA ALA A 7 -32.45 40.05 -1.23
C ALA A 7 -31.42 39.69 -0.20
N LEU A 8 -31.48 40.24 1.01
CA LEU A 8 -30.57 39.92 2.11
C LEU A 8 -30.80 38.48 2.66
N ALA A 9 -32.05 38.02 2.74
CA ALA A 9 -32.37 36.65 3.16
C ALA A 9 -31.92 35.61 2.14
N ALA A 10 -32.04 35.88 0.83
CA ALA A 10 -31.57 35.02 -0.22
C ALA A 10 -30.04 34.92 -0.25
N THR A 11 -29.33 36.03 0.00
CA THR A 11 -27.87 36.03 0.03
C THR A 11 -27.33 35.27 1.26
N ALA A 12 -28.01 35.39 2.42
CA ALA A 12 -27.64 34.63 3.61
C ALA A 12 -27.87 33.12 3.47
N LEU A 13 -28.91 32.70 2.74
CA LEU A 13 -29.19 31.30 2.44
C LEU A 13 -28.16 30.69 1.48
N VAL A 14 -27.71 31.44 0.48
CA VAL A 14 -26.69 30.97 -0.47
C VAL A 14 -25.31 30.90 0.17
N THR A 15 -24.95 31.84 1.04
CA THR A 15 -23.67 31.78 1.79
C THR A 15 -23.67 30.67 2.84
N GLY A 16 -24.81 30.34 3.45
CA GLY A 16 -24.93 29.23 4.39
C GLY A 16 -24.83 27.86 3.70
N ALA A 17 -25.30 27.74 2.45
CA ALA A 17 -25.19 26.49 1.69
C ALA A 17 -23.77 26.22 1.18
N LEU A 18 -22.94 27.24 0.96
CA LEU A 18 -21.54 27.10 0.57
C LEU A 18 -20.60 26.80 1.77
N ALA A 19 -21.01 27.13 2.98
CA ALA A 19 -20.27 26.77 4.19
C ALA A 19 -20.45 25.29 4.59
N GLY A 20 -21.44 24.60 4.04
CA GLY A 20 -21.69 23.18 4.27
C GLY A 20 -20.78 22.20 3.48
N CYS A 21 -19.96 22.70 2.56
CA CYS A 21 -18.87 21.94 1.94
C CYS A 21 -17.56 22.08 2.74
N GLY A 22 -17.63 22.44 4.00
CA GLY A 22 -16.51 22.41 4.92
C GLY A 22 -15.99 20.98 5.01
N ASN A 23 -14.74 20.83 4.68
CA ASN A 23 -13.94 19.65 4.78
C ASN A 23 -14.20 18.96 6.12
N THR A 24 -15.07 17.95 6.14
CA THR A 24 -15.24 17.09 7.30
C THR A 24 -14.05 16.14 7.35
N ASP A 25 -12.90 16.64 7.79
CA ASP A 25 -11.69 15.87 8.06
C ASP A 25 -11.86 14.96 9.31
N SER A 26 -13.05 14.42 9.52
CA SER A 26 -13.26 13.37 10.51
C SER A 26 -12.78 12.05 9.94
N TRP A 27 -11.47 11.85 9.97
CA TRP A 27 -10.88 10.62 9.47
C TRP A 27 -10.86 9.56 10.55
N VAL A 28 -11.24 8.37 10.14
CA VAL A 28 -10.88 7.17 10.87
C VAL A 28 -9.49 6.77 10.40
N ASP A 29 -8.56 6.64 11.34
CA ASP A 29 -7.20 6.26 11.02
C ASP A 29 -7.15 4.93 10.26
N ALA A 30 -6.37 4.88 9.21
CA ALA A 30 -6.15 3.66 8.47
C ALA A 30 -5.45 2.63 9.35
N ARG A 31 -5.89 1.37 9.26
CA ARG A 31 -5.28 0.22 9.92
C ARG A 31 -5.12 -0.88 8.88
N ALA A 32 -4.25 -1.85 9.11
CA ALA A 32 -4.18 -3.03 8.26
C ALA A 32 -5.54 -3.73 8.16
N ALA A 33 -5.87 -4.27 7.00
CA ALA A 33 -7.04 -5.11 6.85
C ALA A 33 -6.90 -6.36 7.73
N THR A 34 -8.03 -6.91 8.18
CA THR A 34 -8.03 -8.17 8.93
C THR A 34 -7.71 -9.35 8.01
N GLY A 35 -7.03 -10.35 8.53
CA GLY A 35 -6.65 -11.55 7.79
C GLY A 35 -5.26 -11.40 7.15
N TRP A 36 -5.10 -11.73 5.88
CA TRP A 36 -3.82 -11.73 5.17
C TRP A 36 -3.58 -10.43 4.41
N ALA A 37 -3.50 -9.31 5.13
CA ALA A 37 -3.48 -7.97 4.54
C ALA A 37 -2.18 -7.59 3.84
N ALA A 38 -1.08 -8.27 4.15
CA ALA A 38 0.27 -7.93 3.69
C ALA A 38 1.13 -9.17 3.50
N GLN A 39 2.37 -8.97 3.07
CA GLN A 39 3.39 -10.00 3.09
C GLN A 39 3.53 -10.59 4.51
N TYR A 40 3.54 -11.91 4.61
CA TYR A 40 3.56 -12.68 5.86
C TYR A 40 2.33 -12.49 6.76
N GLY A 41 1.21 -12.03 6.21
CA GLY A 41 -0.08 -11.94 6.84
C GLY A 41 -0.35 -10.62 7.54
N ASP A 42 0.43 -10.28 8.54
CA ASP A 42 0.24 -9.12 9.41
C ASP A 42 1.52 -8.25 9.55
N ALA A 43 1.43 -7.20 10.35
CA ALA A 43 2.54 -6.30 10.60
C ALA A 43 3.70 -6.96 11.38
N ALA A 44 3.42 -7.99 12.19
CA ALA A 44 4.41 -8.73 12.96
C ALA A 44 5.13 -9.82 12.13
N ASN A 45 4.78 -10.01 10.87
CA ASN A 45 5.29 -11.09 10.02
C ASN A 45 4.99 -12.49 10.59
N SER A 46 3.85 -12.66 11.25
CA SER A 46 3.53 -13.88 11.99
C SER A 46 3.34 -15.10 11.09
N SER A 47 2.96 -14.90 9.83
CA SER A 47 2.54 -15.96 8.90
C SER A 47 1.48 -16.88 9.49
N TYR A 48 0.67 -16.34 10.40
CA TYR A 48 -0.33 -17.08 11.16
C TYR A 48 -1.74 -16.58 10.83
N SER A 49 -2.68 -17.52 10.79
CA SER A 49 -4.11 -17.24 10.72
C SER A 49 -4.83 -18.02 11.84
N PRO A 50 -5.65 -17.36 12.66
CA PRO A 50 -6.42 -18.05 13.70
C PRO A 50 -7.60 -18.86 13.15
N ILE A 51 -7.81 -18.83 11.84
CA ILE A 51 -8.91 -19.54 11.19
C ILE A 51 -8.53 -21.00 11.03
N ASN A 52 -9.41 -21.89 11.49
CA ASN A 52 -9.25 -23.32 11.24
C ASN A 52 -9.33 -23.59 9.73
N GLY A 53 -8.42 -24.43 9.23
CA GLY A 53 -8.48 -24.90 7.85
C GLY A 53 -9.76 -25.70 7.58
N ALA A 54 -10.20 -25.75 6.34
CA ALA A 54 -11.31 -26.60 5.93
C ALA A 54 -10.91 -28.06 5.99
N ASP A 55 -11.83 -28.95 6.38
CA ASP A 55 -11.61 -30.40 6.41
C ASP A 55 -11.37 -30.98 5.01
N ALA A 56 -11.88 -30.33 3.98
CA ALA A 56 -11.68 -30.72 2.58
C ALA A 56 -11.52 -29.46 1.70
N LEU A 57 -10.60 -29.55 0.76
CA LEU A 57 -10.37 -28.48 -0.22
C LEU A 57 -10.80 -28.95 -1.60
N ARG A 58 -11.39 -28.03 -2.38
CA ARG A 58 -11.67 -28.21 -3.80
C ARG A 58 -11.18 -26.98 -4.56
N LEU A 59 -10.76 -27.19 -5.79
CA LEU A 59 -10.43 -26.09 -6.68
C LEU A 59 -11.71 -25.35 -7.08
N ASP A 60 -11.80 -24.07 -6.76
CA ASP A 60 -12.93 -23.21 -7.11
C ASP A 60 -12.68 -22.43 -8.41
N TRP A 61 -11.47 -21.83 -8.54
CA TRP A 61 -11.09 -21.08 -9.71
C TRP A 61 -9.57 -21.00 -9.92
N ILE A 62 -9.17 -20.72 -11.15
CA ILE A 62 -7.80 -20.43 -11.54
C ILE A 62 -7.78 -19.13 -12.34
N ARG A 63 -6.73 -18.32 -12.14
CA ARG A 63 -6.43 -17.14 -12.95
C ARG A 63 -4.96 -17.11 -13.33
N SER A 64 -4.68 -16.78 -14.60
CA SER A 64 -3.32 -16.60 -15.08
C SER A 64 -2.89 -15.13 -14.86
N VAL A 65 -1.72 -14.94 -14.30
CA VAL A 65 -1.10 -13.61 -14.12
C VAL A 65 -0.20 -13.21 -15.30
N LYS A 66 0.10 -14.14 -16.21
CA LYS A 66 0.97 -13.94 -17.39
C LYS A 66 2.35 -13.37 -17.05
N GLY A 67 2.91 -13.76 -15.92
CA GLY A 67 4.20 -13.29 -15.43
C GLY A 67 4.64 -14.05 -14.18
N ASP A 68 5.83 -13.71 -13.70
CA ASP A 68 6.42 -14.33 -12.52
C ASP A 68 5.88 -13.68 -11.24
N LEU A 69 5.43 -14.51 -10.30
CA LEU A 69 5.03 -14.06 -8.96
C LEU A 69 6.28 -13.92 -8.09
N ALA A 70 6.85 -12.73 -8.08
CA ALA A 70 7.99 -12.39 -7.24
C ALA A 70 7.57 -11.80 -5.88
N ALA A 71 6.36 -11.24 -5.82
CA ALA A 71 5.78 -10.65 -4.64
C ALA A 71 4.73 -11.58 -4.01
N GLN A 72 4.52 -11.46 -2.70
CA GLN A 72 3.43 -12.16 -2.03
C GLN A 72 2.09 -11.47 -2.33
N VAL A 73 1.02 -12.25 -2.24
CA VAL A 73 -0.34 -11.74 -2.42
C VAL A 73 -0.89 -11.16 -1.12
N ALA A 74 -1.90 -10.31 -1.22
CA ALA A 74 -2.63 -9.77 -0.07
C ALA A 74 -4.14 -9.91 -0.26
N LEU A 75 -4.84 -10.08 0.87
CA LEU A 75 -6.30 -10.16 0.95
C LEU A 75 -6.84 -8.94 1.69
N GLY A 76 -7.76 -8.23 1.08
CA GLY A 76 -8.50 -7.13 1.68
C GLY A 76 -9.75 -7.61 2.41
N SER A 77 -10.32 -6.74 3.27
CA SER A 77 -11.51 -7.03 4.07
C SER A 77 -12.78 -7.18 3.23
N GLY A 78 -12.84 -6.50 2.06
CA GLY A 78 -13.96 -6.52 1.12
C GLY A 78 -13.93 -7.67 0.11
N ASN A 79 -13.29 -8.78 0.41
CA ASN A 79 -13.09 -9.93 -0.48
C ASN A 79 -12.25 -9.61 -1.73
N TYR A 80 -11.26 -8.74 -1.58
CA TYR A 80 -10.31 -8.43 -2.64
C TYR A 80 -9.04 -9.24 -2.47
N LEU A 81 -8.51 -9.72 -3.59
CA LEU A 81 -7.18 -10.33 -3.70
C LEU A 81 -6.33 -9.42 -4.58
N ALA A 82 -5.26 -8.89 -4.03
CA ALA A 82 -4.25 -8.15 -4.79
C ALA A 82 -3.05 -9.05 -5.09
N VAL A 83 -2.67 -9.06 -6.34
CA VAL A 83 -1.51 -9.79 -6.84
C VAL A 83 -0.65 -8.84 -7.66
N ASN A 84 0.62 -8.81 -7.38
CA ASN A 84 1.59 -8.08 -8.16
C ASN A 84 2.58 -9.06 -8.80
N ALA A 85 2.82 -8.92 -10.10
CA ALA A 85 3.63 -9.86 -10.87
C ALA A 85 4.60 -9.13 -11.81
N GLN A 86 5.72 -9.75 -12.09
CA GLN A 86 6.64 -9.32 -13.14
C GLN A 86 6.10 -9.80 -14.48
N THR A 87 5.39 -8.93 -15.18
CA THR A 87 4.83 -9.23 -16.50
C THR A 87 5.67 -8.62 -17.61
N GLY A 88 5.83 -9.31 -18.71
CA GLY A 88 6.53 -8.78 -19.89
C GLY A 88 5.79 -7.65 -20.61
N GLY A 89 4.54 -7.41 -20.26
CA GLY A 89 3.70 -6.33 -20.79
C GLY A 89 2.30 -6.38 -20.17
N GLY A 90 1.58 -5.26 -20.23
CA GLY A 90 0.24 -5.18 -19.62
C GLY A 90 0.25 -4.86 -18.14
N CYS A 91 -0.71 -5.39 -17.40
CA CYS A 91 -0.87 -5.14 -15.97
C CYS A 91 0.12 -5.94 -15.13
N SER A 92 0.74 -5.30 -14.15
CA SER A 92 1.51 -5.98 -13.09
C SER A 92 0.71 -6.11 -11.80
N LEU A 93 0.09 -5.04 -11.33
CA LEU A 93 -0.82 -5.10 -10.19
C LEU A 93 -2.23 -5.41 -10.66
N MET A 94 -2.79 -6.51 -10.16
CA MET A 94 -4.12 -7.03 -10.50
C MET A 94 -4.95 -7.21 -9.23
N VAL A 95 -6.21 -6.82 -9.27
CA VAL A 95 -7.16 -6.97 -8.16
C VAL A 95 -8.36 -7.78 -8.62
N TRP A 96 -8.66 -8.85 -7.88
CA TRP A 96 -9.80 -9.74 -8.11
C TRP A 96 -10.76 -9.76 -6.93
N GLU A 97 -12.02 -10.04 -7.22
CA GLU A 97 -13.07 -10.28 -6.23
C GLU A 97 -13.13 -11.78 -5.91
N THR A 98 -12.71 -12.20 -4.71
CA THR A 98 -12.63 -13.62 -4.32
C THR A 98 -13.99 -14.28 -4.24
N ASN A 99 -15.03 -13.54 -3.83
CA ASN A 99 -16.40 -14.01 -3.71
C ASN A 99 -17.19 -14.03 -5.05
N ASN A 100 -16.57 -13.59 -6.15
CA ASN A 100 -17.18 -13.51 -7.47
C ASN A 100 -16.36 -14.29 -8.51
N ARG A 101 -16.01 -15.53 -8.19
CA ARG A 101 -15.19 -16.44 -9.04
C ARG A 101 -13.92 -15.79 -9.55
N ALA A 102 -13.26 -15.01 -8.72
CA ALA A 102 -12.10 -14.19 -9.08
C ALA A 102 -12.33 -13.33 -10.32
N ARG A 103 -13.46 -12.62 -10.37
CA ARG A 103 -13.66 -11.57 -11.38
C ARG A 103 -12.60 -10.50 -11.20
N GLN A 104 -11.88 -10.19 -12.26
CA GLN A 104 -10.93 -9.09 -12.23
C GLN A 104 -11.70 -7.77 -12.06
N ARG A 105 -11.42 -7.09 -10.95
CA ARG A 105 -12.02 -5.79 -10.65
C ARG A 105 -11.36 -4.71 -11.49
N TRP A 106 -10.03 -4.68 -11.44
CA TRP A 106 -9.18 -3.80 -12.22
C TRP A 106 -7.75 -4.31 -12.24
N CYS A 107 -6.94 -3.67 -13.06
CA CYS A 107 -5.49 -3.86 -13.06
C CYS A 107 -4.77 -2.60 -13.51
N THR A 108 -3.52 -2.45 -13.14
CA THR A 108 -2.68 -1.35 -13.57
C THR A 108 -1.26 -1.82 -13.87
N ARG A 109 -0.58 -1.10 -14.73
CA ARG A 109 0.83 -1.33 -15.03
C ARG A 109 1.67 -0.46 -14.10
N LEU A 110 2.54 -1.09 -13.32
CA LEU A 110 3.62 -0.41 -12.62
C LEU A 110 4.81 -0.24 -13.57
N VAL A 111 5.76 0.61 -13.22
CA VAL A 111 6.99 0.72 -14.00
C VAL A 111 7.78 -0.59 -13.93
N GLN A 112 8.70 -0.79 -14.86
CA GLN A 112 9.56 -1.96 -14.88
C GLN A 112 10.26 -2.12 -13.52
N GLY A 113 10.35 -3.35 -13.02
CA GLY A 113 10.87 -3.65 -11.69
C GLY A 113 9.83 -3.58 -10.57
N GLY A 114 8.69 -2.88 -10.75
CA GLY A 114 7.65 -2.77 -9.72
C GLY A 114 6.96 -4.08 -9.33
N GLY A 115 7.05 -5.12 -10.15
CA GLY A 115 6.40 -6.41 -9.91
C GLY A 115 6.94 -7.22 -8.72
N VAL A 116 8.00 -6.77 -8.05
CA VAL A 116 8.55 -7.41 -6.85
C VAL A 116 7.98 -6.85 -5.54
N SER A 117 7.25 -5.74 -5.59
CA SER A 117 6.60 -5.17 -4.40
C SER A 117 5.38 -5.97 -3.97
N SER A 118 5.32 -6.31 -2.69
CA SER A 118 4.16 -6.97 -2.10
C SER A 118 3.08 -5.94 -1.78
N PRO A 119 1.82 -6.15 -2.25
CA PRO A 119 0.72 -5.25 -1.92
C PRO A 119 0.37 -5.33 -0.42
N LEU A 120 -0.14 -4.22 0.10
CA LEU A 120 -0.69 -4.10 1.44
C LEU A 120 -2.10 -3.51 1.35
N PHE A 121 -3.07 -4.11 2.02
CA PHE A 121 -4.42 -3.56 2.19
C PHE A 121 -4.59 -2.89 3.55
N ASP A 122 -5.28 -1.77 3.57
CA ASP A 122 -5.87 -1.24 4.81
C ASP A 122 -7.32 -1.72 5.00
N GLY A 123 -7.91 -1.38 6.15
CA GLY A 123 -9.27 -1.76 6.50
C GLY A 123 -10.38 -1.13 5.65
N PHE A 124 -10.03 -0.19 4.77
CA PHE A 124 -10.91 0.41 3.77
C PHE A 124 -10.68 -0.15 2.37
N ASP A 125 -9.89 -1.23 2.26
CA ASP A 125 -9.46 -1.86 1.02
C ASP A 125 -8.64 -0.95 0.09
N ASN A 126 -8.02 0.11 0.63
CA ASN A 126 -7.00 0.81 -0.11
C ASN A 126 -5.75 -0.05 -0.19
N ILE A 127 -5.11 0.01 -1.35
CA ILE A 127 -3.89 -0.75 -1.65
C ILE A 127 -2.71 0.20 -1.63
N TYR A 128 -1.63 -0.23 -1.00
CA TYR A 128 -0.33 0.42 -1.03
C TYR A 128 0.65 -0.51 -1.74
N ILE A 129 1.43 0.04 -2.66
CA ILE A 129 2.35 -0.73 -3.50
C ILE A 129 3.58 0.10 -3.85
N GLY A 130 4.74 -0.54 -3.92
CA GLY A 130 5.98 0.06 -4.35
C GLY A 130 6.24 -0.12 -5.85
N GLN A 131 7.02 0.80 -6.39
CA GLN A 131 7.72 0.66 -7.65
C GLN A 131 9.06 1.40 -7.54
N PRO A 132 10.06 1.15 -8.41
CA PRO A 132 11.31 1.90 -8.37
C PRO A 132 11.06 3.40 -8.34
N GLY A 133 11.60 4.07 -7.33
CA GLY A 133 11.49 5.51 -7.13
C GLY A 133 10.14 6.03 -6.64
N ALA A 134 9.16 5.17 -6.30
CA ALA A 134 7.88 5.64 -5.80
C ALA A 134 7.12 4.62 -4.96
N VAL A 135 6.31 5.13 -4.04
CA VAL A 135 5.21 4.42 -3.39
C VAL A 135 3.88 4.99 -3.88
N LEU A 136 2.89 4.12 -4.08
CA LEU A 136 1.58 4.48 -4.60
C LEU A 136 0.48 3.97 -3.68
N SER A 137 -0.63 4.70 -3.63
CA SER A 137 -1.86 4.24 -3.01
C SER A 137 -3.01 4.25 -4.02
N PHE A 138 -3.82 3.20 -3.98
CA PHE A 138 -5.01 3.03 -4.80
C PHE A 138 -6.23 2.76 -3.90
N PRO A 139 -7.40 3.32 -4.20
CA PRO A 139 -8.65 2.89 -3.59
C PRO A 139 -9.14 1.60 -4.28
N PRO A 140 -10.21 0.97 -3.79
CA PRO A 140 -10.82 -0.19 -4.43
C PRO A 140 -11.28 0.05 -5.89
N THR A 141 -11.29 1.30 -6.35
CA THR A 141 -11.79 1.73 -7.66
C THR A 141 -10.72 2.00 -8.71
N GLN A 142 -9.44 1.70 -8.44
CA GLN A 142 -8.30 1.78 -9.35
C GLN A 142 -7.58 3.15 -9.44
N TRP A 143 -8.25 4.28 -9.23
CA TRP A 143 -7.60 5.58 -9.39
C TRP A 143 -6.51 5.81 -8.34
N ILE A 144 -5.36 6.39 -8.74
CA ILE A 144 -4.28 6.72 -7.81
C ILE A 144 -4.80 7.74 -6.80
N ARG A 145 -4.78 7.39 -5.50
CA ARG A 145 -5.09 8.31 -4.41
C ARG A 145 -3.95 9.29 -4.23
N TRP A 146 -2.72 8.75 -4.17
CA TRP A 146 -1.50 9.52 -4.10
C TRP A 146 -0.31 8.68 -4.60
N ARG A 147 0.74 9.39 -4.99
CA ARG A 147 2.04 8.85 -5.36
C ARG A 147 3.11 9.71 -4.75
N GLN A 148 4.06 9.08 -4.04
CA GLN A 148 5.15 9.79 -3.39
C GLN A 148 6.50 9.25 -3.83
N PRO A 149 7.50 10.13 -4.03
CA PRO A 149 8.84 9.72 -4.40
C PRO A 149 9.55 9.04 -3.22
N VAL A 150 10.37 8.04 -3.52
CA VAL A 150 11.29 7.40 -2.59
C VAL A 150 12.60 7.10 -3.32
N ILE A 151 13.68 6.90 -2.58
CA ILE A 151 14.94 6.45 -3.17
C ILE A 151 15.03 4.94 -3.01
N GLY A 152 15.01 4.24 -4.15
CA GLY A 152 14.98 2.79 -4.17
C GLY A 152 13.59 2.20 -4.45
N MET A 153 13.46 0.91 -4.17
CA MET A 153 12.24 0.11 -4.38
C MET A 153 11.61 -0.27 -3.05
N PRO A 154 10.41 0.21 -2.72
CA PRO A 154 9.64 -0.32 -1.59
C PRO A 154 9.18 -1.75 -1.90
N MET A 155 9.86 -2.76 -1.36
CA MET A 155 9.52 -4.16 -1.62
C MET A 155 8.30 -4.59 -0.79
N THR A 156 8.21 -4.08 0.42
CA THR A 156 7.10 -4.32 1.35
C THR A 156 6.89 -3.10 2.24
N MET A 157 5.68 -2.99 2.76
CA MET A 157 5.26 -1.87 3.61
C MET A 157 4.50 -2.41 4.82
N ARG A 158 4.36 -1.59 5.86
CA ARG A 158 3.59 -1.93 7.06
C ARG A 158 2.70 -0.78 7.50
N MET A 159 1.51 -1.11 7.94
CA MET A 159 0.69 -0.15 8.66
C MET A 159 1.20 -0.03 10.09
N LEU A 160 1.53 1.17 10.50
CA LEU A 160 1.78 1.55 11.89
C LEU A 160 0.52 2.18 12.48
N SER A 161 0.36 2.12 13.79
CA SER A 161 -0.73 2.79 14.49
C SER A 161 -0.35 4.23 14.83
N PRO A 162 -1.29 5.19 14.80
CA PRO A 162 -2.53 5.21 14.04
C PRO A 162 -2.35 5.86 12.66
N GLY A 163 -2.87 5.22 11.62
CA GLY A 163 -2.99 5.85 10.30
C GLY A 163 -1.71 6.06 9.52
N ASN A 164 -0.57 5.52 9.97
CA ASN A 164 0.73 5.71 9.36
C ASN A 164 1.15 4.49 8.54
N LEU A 165 1.81 4.75 7.42
CA LEU A 165 2.38 3.74 6.55
C LEU A 165 3.90 3.81 6.63
N LEU A 166 4.52 2.75 7.15
CA LEU A 166 5.96 2.56 7.09
C LEU A 166 6.36 2.06 5.71
N VAL A 167 7.33 2.73 5.12
CA VAL A 167 7.94 2.36 3.85
C VAL A 167 9.43 2.22 4.05
N VAL A 168 9.97 1.04 3.72
CA VAL A 168 11.41 0.78 3.72
C VAL A 168 11.80 0.33 2.33
N THR A 169 12.76 1.02 1.72
CA THR A 169 13.25 0.64 0.40
C THR A 169 14.38 -0.37 0.50
N HIS A 170 14.61 -1.11 -0.57
CA HIS A 170 15.71 -2.09 -0.63
C HIS A 170 17.10 -1.46 -0.43
N LEU A 171 17.26 -0.16 -0.71
CA LEU A 171 18.48 0.59 -0.45
C LEU A 171 18.62 1.06 1.00
N GLY A 172 17.58 0.89 1.83
CA GLY A 172 17.63 1.26 3.24
C GLY A 172 17.06 2.64 3.57
N GLN A 173 16.39 3.33 2.64
CA GLN A 173 15.64 4.53 2.99
C GLN A 173 14.37 4.14 3.74
N VAL A 174 14.15 4.77 4.90
CA VAL A 174 12.97 4.61 5.74
C VAL A 174 12.15 5.89 5.74
N LEU A 175 10.87 5.75 5.46
CA LEU A 175 9.90 6.84 5.43
C LEU A 175 8.62 6.41 6.15
N VAL A 176 7.99 7.35 6.81
CA VAL A 176 6.63 7.18 7.35
C VAL A 176 5.71 8.16 6.65
N TYR A 177 4.61 7.67 6.13
CA TYR A 177 3.58 8.48 5.47
C TYR A 177 2.27 8.46 6.25
N ASP A 178 1.56 9.58 6.25
CA ASP A 178 0.13 9.57 6.49
C ASP A 178 -0.53 8.71 5.39
N ALA A 179 -1.10 7.59 5.76
CA ALA A 179 -1.65 6.63 4.80
C ALA A 179 -2.81 7.21 3.97
N HIS A 180 -3.50 8.21 4.51
CA HIS A 180 -4.62 8.85 3.82
C HIS A 180 -4.15 9.88 2.78
N ARG A 181 -3.25 10.78 3.18
CA ARG A 181 -2.80 11.91 2.34
C ARG A 181 -1.54 11.62 1.55
N GLY A 182 -0.76 10.63 1.98
CA GLY A 182 0.57 10.36 1.43
C GLY A 182 1.62 11.39 1.81
N THR A 183 1.35 12.24 2.79
CA THR A 183 2.34 13.22 3.29
C THR A 183 3.32 12.54 4.22
N VAL A 184 4.61 12.92 4.12
CA VAL A 184 5.65 12.39 5.00
C VAL A 184 5.39 12.85 6.43
N VAL A 185 5.49 11.91 7.38
CA VAL A 185 5.40 12.14 8.83
C VAL A 185 6.81 12.08 9.40
N GLY A 186 7.28 13.18 9.96
CA GLY A 186 8.64 13.29 10.48
C GLY A 186 9.69 13.46 9.39
N THR A 187 10.89 12.92 9.63
CA THR A 187 12.03 12.95 8.72
C THR A 187 12.35 11.57 8.20
N SER A 188 12.86 11.49 6.97
CA SER A 188 13.40 10.22 6.45
C SER A 188 14.67 9.82 7.20
N LEU A 189 14.90 8.52 7.28
CA LEU A 189 16.12 7.93 7.84
C LEU A 189 16.74 7.04 6.78
N ASP A 190 18.05 7.17 6.59
CA ASP A 190 18.83 6.27 5.76
C ASP A 190 19.58 5.28 6.68
N LEU A 191 19.26 4.00 6.54
CA LEU A 191 19.87 2.91 7.34
C LEU A 191 21.28 2.55 6.86
N VAL A 192 21.59 2.92 5.63
CA VAL A 192 22.85 2.66 4.96
C VAL A 192 23.37 3.97 4.38
N GLU A 193 24.65 4.24 4.56
CA GLU A 193 25.29 5.43 3.99
C GLU A 193 25.40 5.35 2.46
N GLY A 194 25.36 6.52 1.81
CA GLY A 194 25.64 6.63 0.38
C GLY A 194 24.51 6.18 -0.53
N ILE A 195 23.26 6.30 -0.10
CA ILE A 195 22.09 6.08 -0.98
C ILE A 195 22.11 7.14 -2.10
N ASP A 196 22.21 6.67 -3.34
CA ASP A 196 22.20 7.55 -4.52
C ASP A 196 20.75 7.78 -5.00
N PRO A 197 20.23 9.02 -4.94
CA PRO A 197 18.89 9.33 -5.40
C PRO A 197 18.72 9.20 -6.92
N THR A 198 19.82 9.16 -7.69
CA THR A 198 19.76 9.04 -9.14
C THR A 198 19.74 7.60 -9.63
N ASP A 199 20.03 6.62 -8.75
CA ASP A 199 20.04 5.18 -9.07
C ASP A 199 19.12 4.39 -8.13
N SER A 200 17.83 4.59 -8.28
CA SER A 200 16.79 3.91 -7.48
C SER A 200 16.65 2.40 -7.73
N GLU A 201 17.33 1.87 -8.74
CA GLU A 201 17.24 0.45 -9.11
C GLU A 201 18.53 -0.32 -8.78
N ARG A 202 19.56 0.36 -8.27
CA ARG A 202 20.85 -0.28 -7.93
C ARG A 202 20.63 -1.48 -7.00
N GLY A 203 21.18 -2.63 -7.36
CA GLY A 203 21.11 -3.85 -6.56
C GLY A 203 19.73 -4.51 -6.46
N LEU A 204 18.69 -4.01 -7.16
CA LEU A 204 17.35 -4.58 -7.09
C LEU A 204 17.33 -6.06 -7.54
N GLY A 205 18.17 -6.44 -8.48
CA GLY A 205 18.33 -7.84 -8.92
C GLY A 205 18.89 -8.76 -7.85
N ASP A 206 19.60 -8.21 -6.87
CA ASP A 206 20.24 -8.95 -5.78
C ASP A 206 19.31 -9.18 -4.57
N CYS A 207 18.15 -8.55 -4.54
CA CYS A 207 17.21 -8.66 -3.40
C CYS A 207 16.69 -10.08 -3.18
N ARG A 208 16.50 -10.87 -4.24
CA ARG A 208 16.06 -12.27 -4.12
C ARG A 208 17.10 -13.17 -3.43
N PRO A 209 18.38 -13.18 -3.85
CA PRO A 209 19.41 -13.94 -3.17
C PRO A 209 19.94 -13.25 -1.90
N ALA A 210 19.39 -12.08 -1.52
CA ALA A 210 19.82 -11.29 -0.37
C ALA A 210 21.34 -11.03 -0.38
N ARG A 211 21.79 -10.30 -1.37
CA ARG A 211 23.20 -9.92 -1.53
C ARG A 211 23.46 -8.49 -1.02
N PRO A 212 24.70 -8.10 -0.78
CA PRO A 212 25.07 -6.79 -0.22
C PRO A 212 24.51 -5.57 -0.97
N GLU A 213 24.33 -5.68 -2.30
CA GLU A 213 23.77 -4.59 -3.09
C GLU A 213 22.25 -4.35 -2.83
N CYS A 214 21.60 -5.26 -2.09
CA CYS A 214 20.24 -5.08 -1.58
C CYS A 214 20.26 -5.19 -0.04
N PRO A 215 20.66 -4.14 0.68
CA PRO A 215 20.82 -4.19 2.14
C PRO A 215 19.52 -4.48 2.89
N VAL A 216 18.36 -4.17 2.33
CA VAL A 216 17.06 -4.46 2.94
C VAL A 216 16.26 -5.39 2.05
N ALA A 217 16.52 -6.69 2.15
CA ALA A 217 15.78 -7.73 1.41
C ALA A 217 14.59 -8.28 2.21
N ALA A 218 14.56 -8.12 3.52
CA ALA A 218 13.53 -8.66 4.40
C ALA A 218 12.44 -7.64 4.71
N ALA A 219 11.23 -8.14 4.94
CA ALA A 219 10.12 -7.31 5.36
C ALA A 219 10.32 -6.80 6.80
N PRO A 220 10.12 -5.50 7.07
CA PRO A 220 10.10 -4.99 8.43
C PRO A 220 8.96 -5.62 9.22
N ALA A 221 9.16 -5.87 10.50
CA ALA A 221 8.14 -6.33 11.42
C ALA A 221 7.88 -5.29 12.51
N SER A 222 6.62 -5.10 12.88
CA SER A 222 6.21 -4.22 13.97
C SER A 222 5.13 -4.91 14.80
N PRO A 223 5.06 -4.69 16.13
CA PRO A 223 3.93 -5.15 16.92
C PRO A 223 2.64 -4.41 16.48
N GLU A 224 1.46 -5.00 16.75
CA GLU A 224 0.17 -4.40 16.43
C GLU A 224 -0.06 -3.02 17.07
N ALA A 225 0.53 -2.81 18.23
CA ALA A 225 0.46 -1.54 18.97
C ALA A 225 1.88 -1.14 19.39
N GLY A 226 2.56 -0.36 18.59
CA GLY A 226 3.86 0.14 18.99
C GLY A 226 4.65 0.79 17.89
N ASP A 227 5.59 1.62 18.31
CA ASP A 227 6.47 2.41 17.43
C ASP A 227 7.81 1.70 17.17
N ILE A 228 7.95 0.43 17.60
CA ILE A 228 9.18 -0.34 17.43
C ILE A 228 9.08 -1.16 16.14
N VAL A 229 10.06 -0.97 15.27
CA VAL A 229 10.18 -1.73 14.03
C VAL A 229 11.46 -2.55 14.09
N ALA A 230 11.32 -3.86 13.88
CA ALA A 230 12.45 -4.77 13.72
C ALA A 230 12.74 -4.94 12.22
N LEU A 231 14.02 -4.85 11.87
CA LEU A 231 14.49 -4.92 10.49
C LEU A 231 15.83 -5.66 10.44
N THR A 232 16.00 -6.51 9.45
CA THR A 232 17.28 -7.17 9.18
C THR A 232 17.98 -6.46 8.02
N LEU A 233 19.21 -6.06 8.23
CA LEU A 233 20.09 -5.49 7.21
C LEU A 233 21.15 -6.52 6.81
N TRP A 234 21.53 -6.52 5.54
CA TRP A 234 22.77 -7.11 5.07
C TRP A 234 23.89 -6.06 5.19
N ALA A 235 24.92 -6.40 5.90
CA ALA A 235 26.12 -5.61 6.06
C ALA A 235 27.27 -6.24 5.27
#